data_a7f3eda53e849d2dd44352026f205921
#
_entry.id   a7f3eda53e849d2dd44352026f205921
#
_cell.length_a   1.000
_cell.length_b   1.000
_cell.length_c   1.000
_cell.angle_alpha   90.00
_cell.angle_beta   90.00
_cell.angle_gamma   90.00
#
_symmetry.space_group_name_H-M   'P 1'
#
loop_
_entity.id
_entity.type
_entity.pdbx_description
1 polymer ?
#
loop_
_entity_poly.entity_id
_entity_poly.type
_entity_poly.pdbx_seq_one_letter_code
_entity_poly.pdbx_strand_id
1 'polypeptide(L)'
;PDLLWYNATTGKIVYWLMDANLVRITGNFTSPSNAGNNNWKVVAAGNYARSPSIQLDSVDLVWRNETSGNQVVWHMDFNSTRVHGEFTSPAANTPALDWTIVGPR
;
A
#
# COMPACT_ATOMS: atom_id res chain seq x y z
N PRO A 1 -14.38 -1.10 -9.25
CA PRO A 1 -13.13 -0.34 -9.04
C PRO A 1 -13.09 0.25 -7.64
N ASP A 2 -11.89 0.32 -7.09
CA ASP A 2 -11.72 0.82 -5.73
C ASP A 2 -10.82 2.04 -5.74
N LEU A 3 -11.03 2.92 -4.75
CA LEU A 3 -10.17 4.07 -4.53
C LEU A 3 -9.42 3.89 -3.22
N LEU A 4 -8.14 4.21 -3.26
CA LEU A 4 -7.29 4.22 -2.10
C LEU A 4 -6.99 5.66 -1.71
N TRP A 5 -7.28 6.00 -0.46
CA TRP A 5 -7.04 7.35 0.07
C TRP A 5 -5.93 7.30 1.11
N TYR A 6 -5.05 8.24 1.05
CA TYR A 6 -3.96 8.40 2.00
C TYR A 6 -4.03 9.76 2.66
N ASN A 7 -4.01 9.78 4.00
CA ASN A 7 -3.99 11.02 4.76
C ASN A 7 -2.55 11.40 5.09
N ALA A 8 -2.04 12.46 4.48
CA ALA A 8 -0.66 12.88 4.65
C ALA A 8 -0.33 13.38 6.07
N THR A 9 -1.33 13.79 6.83
CA THR A 9 -1.14 14.26 8.20
C THR A 9 -1.05 13.11 9.18
N THR A 10 -1.92 12.11 9.04
CA THR A 10 -2.00 11.00 9.99
C THR A 10 -1.31 9.74 9.51
N GLY A 11 -1.01 9.62 8.22
CA GLY A 11 -0.48 8.42 7.59
C GLY A 11 -1.49 7.30 7.42
N LYS A 12 -2.77 7.57 7.68
CA LYS A 12 -3.81 6.55 7.60
C LYS A 12 -4.28 6.32 6.19
N ILE A 13 -4.75 5.11 5.93
CA ILE A 13 -5.25 4.68 4.63
C ILE A 13 -6.68 4.20 4.77
N VAL A 14 -7.51 4.61 3.80
CA VAL A 14 -8.90 4.19 3.66
C VAL A 14 -9.11 3.65 2.25
N TYR A 15 -9.77 2.51 2.14
CA TYR A 15 -10.31 2.02 0.88
C TYR A 15 -11.76 2.46 0.74
N TRP A 16 -12.11 2.92 -0.44
CA TRP A 16 -13.50 3.07 -0.85
C TRP A 16 -13.83 2.00 -1.89
N LEU A 17 -14.75 1.12 -1.55
CA LEU A 17 -15.30 0.17 -2.50
C LEU A 17 -16.34 0.92 -3.34
N MET A 18 -16.16 0.90 -4.66
CA MET A 18 -17.00 1.64 -5.60
C MET A 18 -17.81 0.69 -6.45
N ASP A 19 -19.03 1.09 -6.82
CA ASP A 19 -19.80 0.36 -7.82
C ASP A 19 -19.40 0.76 -9.25
N ALA A 20 -20.05 0.15 -10.24
CA ALA A 20 -19.77 0.41 -11.64
C ALA A 20 -20.10 1.83 -12.09
N ASN A 21 -20.91 2.55 -11.34
CA ASN A 21 -21.27 3.95 -11.61
C ASN A 21 -20.40 4.92 -10.82
N LEU A 22 -19.32 4.43 -10.20
CA LEU A 22 -18.39 5.20 -9.39
C LEU A 22 -19.05 5.82 -8.14
N VAL A 23 -20.06 5.13 -7.62
CA VAL A 23 -20.69 5.49 -6.35
C VAL A 23 -20.06 4.65 -5.25
N ARG A 24 -19.71 5.29 -4.14
CA ARG A 24 -19.12 4.58 -3.00
C ARG A 24 -20.15 3.66 -2.35
N ILE A 25 -19.81 2.38 -2.25
CA ILE A 25 -20.61 1.38 -1.53
C ILE A 25 -20.26 1.39 -0.04
N THR A 26 -18.97 1.38 0.27
CA THR A 26 -18.45 1.40 1.64
C THR A 26 -17.04 1.96 1.69
N GLY A 27 -16.58 2.30 2.90
CA GLY A 27 -15.22 2.74 3.13
C GLY A 27 -14.70 2.16 4.43
N ASN A 28 -13.45 1.69 4.43
CA ASN A 28 -12.82 1.07 5.59
C ASN A 28 -11.37 1.53 5.71
N PHE A 29 -10.94 1.74 6.96
CA PHE A 29 -9.52 1.87 7.23
C PHE A 29 -8.81 0.53 7.01
N THR A 30 -7.55 0.59 6.61
CA THR A 30 -6.71 -0.60 6.63
C THR A 30 -6.40 -1.00 8.09
N SER A 31 -5.97 -2.23 8.29
CA SER A 31 -5.50 -2.72 9.58
C SER A 31 -4.11 -3.37 9.38
N PRO A 32 -3.03 -2.79 9.89
CA PRO A 32 -2.95 -1.52 10.64
C PRO A 32 -3.38 -0.31 9.79
N SER A 33 -3.84 0.75 10.46
CA SER A 33 -4.33 1.93 9.74
C SER A 33 -3.21 2.81 9.18
N ASN A 34 -1.98 2.67 9.68
CA ASN A 34 -0.79 3.34 9.16
C ASN A 34 0.46 2.47 9.38
N ALA A 35 1.61 2.92 8.90
CA ALA A 35 2.87 2.18 9.03
C ALA A 35 3.71 2.59 10.26
N GLY A 36 3.10 3.23 11.24
CA GLY A 36 3.73 3.56 12.51
C GLY A 36 4.07 5.04 12.67
N ASN A 37 4.55 5.71 11.65
CA ASN A 37 4.84 7.15 11.68
C ASN A 37 4.71 7.77 10.29
N ASN A 38 4.83 9.10 10.23
CA ASN A 38 4.63 9.84 8.99
C ASN A 38 5.85 9.83 8.04
N ASN A 39 6.93 9.17 8.40
CA ASN A 39 8.05 8.97 7.47
C ASN A 39 7.73 7.92 6.40
N TRP A 40 6.76 7.07 6.65
CA TRP A 40 6.29 6.07 5.71
C TRP A 40 5.12 6.61 4.89
N LYS A 41 5.27 6.56 3.58
CA LYS A 41 4.24 7.02 2.64
C LYS A 41 3.86 5.89 1.71
N VAL A 42 2.57 5.78 1.39
CA VAL A 42 2.13 4.88 0.33
C VAL A 42 2.51 5.50 -1.00
N VAL A 43 3.20 4.73 -1.82
CA VAL A 43 3.71 5.20 -3.12
C VAL A 43 3.16 4.40 -4.29
N ALA A 44 2.60 3.22 -4.03
CA ALA A 44 1.98 2.40 -5.06
C ALA A 44 0.98 1.44 -4.43
N ALA A 45 0.04 1.00 -5.25
CA ALA A 45 -0.92 -0.04 -4.91
C ALA A 45 -1.08 -0.96 -6.12
N GLY A 46 -1.27 -2.25 -5.88
CA GLY A 46 -1.41 -3.21 -6.96
C GLY A 46 -1.38 -4.62 -6.42
N ASN A 47 -1.26 -5.59 -7.30
CA ASN A 47 -1.17 -6.99 -6.91
C ASN A 47 0.30 -7.42 -6.93
N TYR A 48 0.87 -7.58 -5.74
CA TYR A 48 2.25 -8.02 -5.55
C TYR A 48 2.31 -9.44 -4.97
N ALA A 49 1.31 -10.26 -5.28
CA ALA A 49 1.21 -11.62 -4.75
C ALA A 49 2.48 -12.42 -5.07
N ARG A 50 3.02 -13.06 -4.03
CA ARG A 50 4.25 -13.84 -4.13
C ARG A 50 4.02 -15.22 -4.72
N SER A 51 2.79 -15.74 -4.59
CA SER A 51 2.45 -17.06 -5.06
C SER A 51 0.96 -17.12 -5.39
N PRO A 52 0.51 -18.12 -6.18
CA PRO A 52 -0.90 -18.28 -6.50
C PRO A 52 -1.80 -18.56 -5.30
N SER A 53 -1.24 -18.98 -4.17
CA SER A 53 -2.01 -19.22 -2.95
C SER A 53 -2.30 -17.94 -2.17
N ILE A 54 -1.64 -16.83 -2.47
CA ILE A 54 -1.94 -15.52 -1.89
C ILE A 54 -3.13 -14.95 -2.64
N GLN A 55 -4.03 -14.27 -1.92
CA GLN A 55 -5.24 -13.73 -2.51
C GLN A 55 -4.95 -12.76 -3.63
N LEU A 56 -5.48 -13.05 -4.82
CA LEU A 56 -5.21 -12.28 -6.03
C LEU A 56 -6.13 -11.07 -6.19
N ASP A 57 -7.26 -11.05 -5.46
CA ASP A 57 -8.26 -10.00 -5.58
C ASP A 57 -8.07 -8.85 -4.59
N SER A 58 -7.11 -8.98 -3.70
CA SER A 58 -6.78 -7.91 -2.75
C SER A 58 -5.78 -6.94 -3.36
N VAL A 59 -5.81 -5.71 -2.87
CA VAL A 59 -4.87 -4.67 -3.29
C VAL A 59 -3.77 -4.56 -2.25
N ASP A 60 -2.55 -4.83 -2.66
CA ASP A 60 -1.37 -4.69 -1.82
C ASP A 60 -0.85 -3.26 -1.86
N LEU A 61 -0.11 -2.88 -0.83
CA LEU A 61 0.39 -1.53 -0.68
C LEU A 61 1.90 -1.52 -0.66
N VAL A 62 2.50 -0.58 -1.38
CA VAL A 62 3.93 -0.31 -1.28
C VAL A 62 4.13 0.95 -0.49
N TRP A 63 4.88 0.84 0.59
CA TRP A 63 5.27 1.94 1.45
C TRP A 63 6.73 2.29 1.21
N ARG A 64 7.04 3.57 1.27
CA ARG A 64 8.42 4.04 1.23
C ARG A 64 8.68 4.95 2.40
N ASN A 65 9.84 4.76 3.05
CA ASN A 65 10.29 5.65 4.10
C ASN A 65 11.00 6.84 3.47
N GLU A 66 10.50 8.04 3.71
CA GLU A 66 11.05 9.26 3.11
C GLU A 66 12.42 9.64 3.66
N THR A 67 12.79 9.13 4.83
CA THR A 67 14.09 9.41 5.45
C THR A 67 15.16 8.44 4.97
N SER A 68 14.86 7.14 4.96
CA SER A 68 15.84 6.12 4.60
C SER A 68 15.78 5.70 3.13
N GLY A 69 14.64 5.91 2.48
CA GLY A 69 14.39 5.41 1.14
C GLY A 69 14.01 3.94 1.07
N ASN A 70 13.92 3.26 2.22
CA ASN A 70 13.52 1.85 2.26
C ASN A 70 12.08 1.67 1.81
N GLN A 71 11.78 0.55 1.20
CA GLN A 71 10.43 0.21 0.81
C GLN A 71 10.00 -1.14 1.37
N VAL A 72 8.70 -1.21 1.70
CA VAL A 72 8.04 -2.39 2.26
C VAL A 72 6.77 -2.63 1.46
N VAL A 73 6.51 -3.89 1.15
CA VAL A 73 5.24 -4.31 0.55
C VAL A 73 4.36 -4.91 1.64
N TRP A 74 3.14 -4.40 1.76
CA TRP A 74 2.11 -5.01 2.60
C TRP A 74 1.19 -5.82 1.72
N HIS A 75 1.12 -7.12 1.98
CA HIS A 75 0.13 -8.00 1.35
C HIS A 75 -1.15 -7.94 2.16
N MET A 76 -2.25 -7.57 1.51
CA MET A 76 -3.53 -7.30 2.14
C MET A 76 -4.53 -8.41 1.82
N ASP A 77 -5.49 -8.61 2.71
CA ASP A 77 -6.63 -9.50 2.47
C ASP A 77 -7.88 -8.70 2.00
N PHE A 78 -8.99 -9.40 1.78
CA PHE A 78 -10.25 -8.78 1.36
C PHE A 78 -10.83 -7.79 2.36
N ASN A 79 -10.45 -7.91 3.63
CA ASN A 79 -10.97 -7.07 4.70
C ASN A 79 -10.06 -5.87 4.96
N SER A 80 -9.18 -5.55 4.02
CA SER A 80 -8.23 -4.44 4.15
C SER A 80 -7.29 -4.61 5.35
N THR A 81 -6.96 -5.86 5.68
CA THR A 81 -6.06 -6.22 6.77
C THR A 81 -4.75 -6.72 6.20
N ARG A 82 -3.64 -6.23 6.77
CA ARG A 82 -2.32 -6.74 6.39
C ARG A 82 -2.14 -8.16 6.88
N VAL A 83 -1.86 -9.07 5.96
CA VAL A 83 -1.55 -10.47 6.31
C VAL A 83 -0.04 -10.70 6.37
N HIS A 84 0.74 -9.90 5.67
CA HIS A 84 2.19 -10.02 5.66
C HIS A 84 2.81 -8.71 5.18
N GLY A 85 3.95 -8.35 5.76
CA GLY A 85 4.73 -7.20 5.31
C GLY A 85 6.19 -7.60 5.17
N GLU A 86 6.84 -7.15 4.09
CA GLU A 86 8.24 -7.48 3.87
C GLU A 86 8.97 -6.36 3.14
N PHE A 87 10.25 -6.19 3.45
CA PHE A 87 11.11 -5.31 2.69
C PHE A 87 11.36 -5.90 1.31
N THR A 88 11.53 -5.04 0.33
CA THR A 88 12.06 -5.45 -0.98
C THR A 88 13.55 -5.81 -0.84
N SER A 89 14.09 -6.49 -1.84
CA SER A 89 15.50 -6.79 -1.90
C SER A 89 16.06 -6.37 -3.27
N PRO A 90 16.88 -5.32 -3.34
CA PRO A 90 17.35 -4.44 -2.27
C PRO A 90 16.23 -3.67 -1.59
N ALA A 91 16.45 -3.26 -0.33
CA ALA A 91 15.46 -2.52 0.44
C ALA A 91 15.28 -1.09 -0.06
N ALA A 92 16.26 -0.53 -0.73
CA ALA A 92 16.21 0.81 -1.30
C ALA A 92 17.05 0.88 -2.56
N ASN A 93 16.69 1.80 -3.46
CA ASN A 93 17.53 2.16 -4.59
C ASN A 93 18.61 3.15 -4.14
N THR A 94 19.74 3.22 -4.81
CA THR A 94 20.88 4.06 -4.39
C THR A 94 21.25 5.08 -5.46
N PRO A 95 21.36 6.37 -5.12
CA PRO A 95 21.02 7.01 -3.85
C PRO A 95 19.52 6.98 -3.59
N ALA A 96 19.12 6.63 -2.37
CA ALA A 96 17.75 6.25 -2.08
C ALA A 96 16.73 7.34 -2.39
N LEU A 97 17.05 8.60 -2.13
CA LEU A 97 16.08 9.70 -2.21
C LEU A 97 16.01 10.36 -3.58
N ASP A 98 16.89 10.01 -4.51
CA ASP A 98 16.87 10.53 -5.88
C ASP A 98 15.89 9.75 -6.78
N TRP A 99 15.47 8.57 -6.34
CA TRP A 99 14.62 7.69 -7.12
C TRP A 99 13.19 7.72 -6.60
N THR A 100 12.22 7.74 -7.51
CA THR A 100 10.80 7.74 -7.19
C THR A 100 10.16 6.49 -7.73
N ILE A 101 9.33 5.83 -6.89
CA ILE A 101 8.50 4.71 -7.34
C ILE A 101 7.30 5.26 -8.09
N VAL A 102 7.07 4.77 -9.29
CA VAL A 102 5.96 5.22 -10.14
C VAL A 102 4.86 4.17 -10.31
N GLY A 103 4.95 3.08 -9.55
CA GLY A 103 3.92 2.05 -9.51
C GLY A 103 4.41 0.71 -10.01
N PRO A 104 3.54 -0.32 -10.00
CA PRO A 104 3.87 -1.59 -10.60
C PRO A 104 3.90 -1.47 -12.12
N ARG A 105 4.69 -2.33 -12.70
CA ARG A 105 4.78 -2.44 -14.14
C ARG A 105 3.66 -3.28 -14.70
#